data_2d71b642d414032050d85e99c5e92693
#
_entry.id   2d71b642d414032050d85e99c5e92693
#
_cell.length_a   1.000
_cell.length_b   1.000
_cell.length_c   1.000
_cell.angle_alpha   90.00
_cell.angle_beta   90.00
_cell.angle_gamma   90.00
#
_symmetry.space_group_name_H-M   'P 1'
#
loop_
_entity.id
_entity.type
_entity.pdbx_description
1 polymer ?
#
loop_
_entity_poly.entity_id
_entity_poly.type
_entity_poly.pdbx_seq_one_letter_code
_entity_poly.pdbx_strand_id
1 'polypeptide(L)'
;MLFVPSFVCEDIARLFSMYIINFKHIIKMDNFDEIIFNGLLDRYIEEQAKFEKGQVVYMEYTYQYHNQTKLGVCIGIITNVSVTKVERTVGNNKYIDYPIVYAVTHAKGVSYNVSECKLGSVSEHILKERLK
;
A
#
# COMPACT_ATOMS: atom_id res chain seq x y z
N MET A 1 10.01 5.51 23.34
CA MET A 1 9.48 5.76 22.91
C MET A 1 8.58 6.08 23.01
N LEU A 2 8.27 6.21 22.93
CA LEU A 2 7.61 6.84 22.82
C LEU A 2 6.39 6.75 22.47
N PHE A 3 5.99 5.93 21.79
CA PHE A 3 4.70 5.83 21.39
C PHE A 3 3.83 5.31 22.41
N VAL A 4 2.84 6.00 22.69
CA VAL A 4 1.74 5.52 23.48
C VAL A 4 0.96 4.56 22.63
N PRO A 5 0.72 3.35 23.08
CA PRO A 5 -0.02 2.37 22.29
C PRO A 5 -1.42 2.82 21.89
N SER A 6 -1.97 3.75 22.63
CA SER A 6 -3.28 4.30 22.32
C SER A 6 -3.28 5.26 21.15
N PHE A 7 -2.11 5.58 20.60
CA PHE A 7 -2.09 6.35 19.38
C PHE A 7 -2.65 5.49 18.29
N VAL A 8 -3.72 5.97 17.74
CA VAL A 8 -4.33 5.30 16.63
C VAL A 8 -3.52 5.47 15.40
N CYS A 9 -3.80 4.65 14.40
CA CYS A 9 -3.18 4.69 13.08
C CYS A 9 -3.18 6.09 12.47
N GLU A 10 -4.19 6.88 12.79
CA GLU A 10 -4.32 8.25 12.34
C GLU A 10 -3.16 9.13 12.81
N ASP A 11 -2.74 9.00 14.06
CA ASP A 11 -1.62 9.77 14.58
C ASP A 11 -0.30 9.35 13.95
N ILE A 12 -0.13 8.05 13.71
CA ILE A 12 1.07 7.53 13.05
C ILE A 12 1.13 8.04 11.62
N ALA A 13 0.01 7.99 10.91
CA ALA A 13 -0.06 8.48 9.54
C ALA A 13 0.24 9.98 9.47
N ARG A 14 -0.24 10.74 10.44
CA ARG A 14 0.03 12.17 10.51
C ARG A 14 1.51 12.46 10.74
N LEU A 15 2.15 11.75 11.67
CA LEU A 15 3.58 11.89 11.91
C LEU A 15 4.38 11.54 10.67
N PHE A 16 4.01 10.45 10.00
CA PHE A 16 4.66 10.02 8.79
C PHE A 16 4.52 11.07 7.68
N SER A 17 3.34 11.62 7.49
CA SER A 17 3.07 12.67 6.51
C SER A 17 3.88 13.93 6.80
N MET A 18 3.91 14.36 8.05
CA MET A 18 4.68 15.51 8.47
C MET A 18 6.18 15.30 8.25
N TYR A 19 6.66 14.12 8.55
CA TYR A 19 8.06 13.78 8.35
C TYR A 19 8.42 13.84 6.87
N ILE A 20 7.61 13.27 6.00
CA ILE A 20 7.85 13.29 4.56
C ILE A 20 7.82 14.73 4.02
N ILE A 21 6.86 15.53 4.45
CA ILE A 21 6.76 16.92 4.02
C ILE A 21 7.99 17.70 4.44
N ASN A 22 8.44 17.55 5.67
CA ASN A 22 9.64 18.20 6.17
C ASN A 22 10.88 17.76 5.37
N PHE A 23 10.93 16.49 5.01
CA PHE A 23 12.03 15.97 4.21
C PHE A 23 12.15 16.65 2.86
N LYS A 24 11.04 16.99 2.24
CA LYS A 24 11.06 17.68 0.94
C LYS A 24 11.68 19.06 1.01
N HIS A 25 11.67 19.67 2.17
CA HIS A 25 12.24 21.00 2.36
C HIS A 25 13.71 20.94 2.80
N ILE A 26 14.21 19.77 3.09
CA ILE A 26 15.60 19.57 3.48
C ILE A 26 16.41 19.28 2.24
N ILE A 27 17.35 20.17 1.92
CA ILE A 27 18.15 20.06 0.70
C ILE A 27 19.16 18.92 0.79
N LYS A 28 19.61 18.60 2.00
CA LYS A 28 20.53 17.48 2.23
C LYS A 28 20.11 16.74 3.48
N MET A 29 19.86 15.43 3.32
CA MET A 29 19.71 14.52 4.45
C MET A 29 21.06 13.94 4.78
N ASP A 30 21.42 13.91 6.04
CA ASP A 30 22.55 13.09 6.45
C ASP A 30 22.09 11.63 6.57
N ASN A 31 23.06 10.72 6.72
CA ASN A 31 22.76 9.29 6.79
C ASN A 31 21.89 8.92 8.00
N PHE A 32 22.02 9.68 9.08
CA PHE A 32 21.26 9.42 10.29
C PHE A 32 19.76 9.70 10.08
N ASP A 33 19.44 10.82 9.44
CA ASP A 33 18.05 11.16 9.13
C ASP A 33 17.41 10.17 8.18
N GLU A 34 18.19 9.68 7.22
CA GLU A 34 17.74 8.67 6.28
C GLU A 34 17.43 7.36 6.99
N ILE A 35 18.27 6.94 7.93
CA ILE A 35 18.04 5.73 8.72
C ILE A 35 16.76 5.85 9.54
N ILE A 36 16.55 6.99 10.18
CA ILE A 36 15.32 7.23 10.95
C ILE A 36 14.10 7.20 10.06
N PHE A 37 14.18 7.85 8.91
CA PHE A 37 13.08 7.88 7.95
C PHE A 37 12.72 6.48 7.48
N ASN A 38 13.72 5.67 7.12
CA ASN A 38 13.49 4.30 6.68
C ASN A 38 12.90 3.43 7.79
N GLY A 39 13.33 3.64 9.03
CA GLY A 39 12.75 2.93 10.17
C GLY A 39 11.29 3.28 10.40
N LEU A 40 10.92 4.54 10.26
CA LEU A 40 9.53 4.98 10.35
C LEU A 40 8.69 4.43 9.21
N LEU A 41 9.24 4.37 8.03
CA LEU A 41 8.57 3.81 6.87
C LEU A 41 8.28 2.32 7.08
N ASP A 42 9.26 1.56 7.54
CA ASP A 42 9.09 0.13 7.81
C ASP A 42 8.02 -0.11 8.87
N ARG A 43 8.01 0.68 9.94
CA ARG A 43 6.98 0.58 10.97
C ARG A 43 5.59 0.90 10.44
N TYR A 44 5.48 1.93 9.64
CA TYR A 44 4.21 2.30 9.04
C TYR A 44 3.67 1.14 8.20
N ILE A 45 4.51 0.54 7.38
CA ILE A 45 4.13 -0.59 6.56
C ILE A 45 3.71 -1.77 7.44
N GLU A 46 4.48 -2.12 8.47
CA GLU A 46 4.14 -3.23 9.36
C GLU A 46 2.79 -3.05 10.04
N GLU A 47 2.48 -1.84 10.46
CA GLU A 47 1.24 -1.57 11.19
C GLU A 47 0.03 -1.42 10.29
N GLN A 48 0.20 -0.92 9.08
CA GLN A 48 -0.90 -0.57 8.19
C GLN A 48 -1.14 -1.57 7.07
N ALA A 49 -0.13 -2.34 6.69
CA ALA A 49 -0.27 -3.26 5.57
C ALA A 49 -1.13 -4.46 5.93
N LYS A 50 -2.10 -4.75 5.09
CA LYS A 50 -2.97 -5.92 5.25
C LYS A 50 -2.28 -7.20 4.83
N PHE A 51 -1.34 -7.12 3.90
CA PHE A 51 -0.66 -8.28 3.32
C PHE A 51 0.85 -8.13 3.49
N GLU A 52 1.53 -9.25 3.56
CA GLU A 52 2.98 -9.30 3.76
C GLU A 52 3.69 -9.83 2.52
N LYS A 53 4.96 -9.46 2.39
CA LYS A 53 5.83 -10.00 1.37
C LYS A 53 5.91 -11.52 1.50
N GLY A 54 5.74 -12.23 0.39
CA GLY A 54 5.73 -13.67 0.36
C GLY A 54 4.34 -14.30 0.50
N GLN A 55 3.34 -13.51 0.83
CA GLN A 55 1.98 -14.01 0.98
C GLN A 55 1.36 -14.28 -0.39
N VAL A 56 0.63 -15.38 -0.48
CA VAL A 56 -0.13 -15.74 -1.68
C VAL A 56 -1.49 -15.07 -1.60
N VAL A 57 -1.84 -14.34 -2.64
CA VAL A 57 -3.09 -13.58 -2.72
C VAL A 57 -3.76 -13.80 -4.06
N TYR A 58 -5.06 -13.53 -4.13
CA TYR A 58 -5.69 -13.33 -5.42
C TYR A 58 -5.75 -11.83 -5.72
N MET A 59 -5.69 -11.50 -7.00
CA MET A 59 -5.68 -10.11 -7.46
C MET A 59 -6.74 -9.92 -8.53
N GLU A 60 -7.54 -8.89 -8.36
CA GLU A 60 -8.51 -8.48 -9.38
C GLU A 60 -7.81 -7.58 -10.38
N TYR A 61 -8.10 -7.79 -11.65
CA TYR A 61 -7.57 -6.95 -12.72
C TYR A 61 -8.65 -6.72 -13.77
N THR A 62 -8.46 -5.69 -14.59
CA THR A 62 -9.37 -5.40 -15.69
C THR A 62 -8.66 -5.68 -17.01
N TYR A 63 -9.42 -6.15 -17.99
CA TYR A 63 -8.88 -6.34 -19.33
C TYR A 63 -9.94 -5.97 -20.37
N GLN A 64 -9.48 -5.71 -21.58
CA GLN A 64 -10.35 -5.34 -22.69
C GLN A 64 -10.66 -6.57 -23.53
N TYR A 65 -11.94 -6.79 -23.80
CA TYR A 65 -12.39 -7.87 -24.66
C TYR A 65 -13.56 -7.36 -25.52
N HIS A 66 -13.37 -7.33 -26.83
CA HIS A 66 -14.36 -6.80 -27.78
C HIS A 66 -14.88 -5.41 -27.38
N ASN A 67 -13.94 -4.50 -27.06
CA ASN A 67 -14.23 -3.12 -26.65
C ASN A 67 -15.01 -2.99 -25.35
N GLN A 68 -15.09 -4.06 -24.57
CA GLN A 68 -15.71 -4.04 -23.25
C GLN A 68 -14.63 -4.26 -22.18
N THR A 69 -14.75 -3.55 -21.07
CA THR A 69 -13.89 -3.76 -19.93
C THR A 69 -14.45 -4.89 -19.08
N LYS A 70 -13.66 -5.92 -18.85
CA LYS A 70 -14.05 -7.08 -18.03
C LYS A 70 -13.14 -7.23 -16.85
N LEU A 71 -13.65 -7.85 -15.79
CA LEU A 71 -12.91 -8.17 -14.59
C LEU A 71 -12.38 -9.59 -14.67
N GLY A 72 -11.14 -9.74 -14.24
CA GLY A 72 -10.51 -11.05 -14.10
C GLY A 72 -9.89 -11.17 -12.73
N VAL A 73 -9.56 -12.40 -12.36
CA VAL A 73 -8.89 -12.70 -11.09
C VAL A 73 -7.73 -13.64 -11.37
N CYS A 74 -6.60 -13.36 -10.77
CA CYS A 74 -5.44 -14.26 -10.85
C CYS A 74 -4.84 -14.45 -9.47
N ILE A 75 -4.03 -15.47 -9.33
CA ILE A 75 -3.30 -15.75 -8.08
C ILE A 75 -1.86 -15.29 -8.27
N GLY A 76 -1.35 -14.63 -7.26
CA GLY A 76 0.03 -14.18 -7.27
C GLY A 76 0.64 -14.16 -5.88
N ILE A 77 1.88 -13.76 -5.83
CA ILE A 77 2.65 -13.67 -4.58
C ILE A 77 3.09 -12.22 -4.41
N ILE A 78 2.90 -11.70 -3.21
CA ILE A 78 3.37 -10.36 -2.87
C ILE A 78 4.90 -10.38 -2.85
N THR A 79 5.51 -9.60 -3.71
CA THR A 79 6.97 -9.52 -3.81
C THR A 79 7.53 -8.23 -3.23
N ASN A 80 6.68 -7.22 -3.05
CA ASN A 80 7.11 -6.01 -2.38
C ASN A 80 5.92 -5.27 -1.81
N VAL A 81 6.15 -4.57 -0.70
CA VAL A 81 5.15 -3.70 -0.05
C VAL A 81 5.78 -2.32 0.07
N SER A 82 5.10 -1.31 -0.40
CA SER A 82 5.63 0.06 -0.39
C SER A 82 4.53 1.07 -0.13
N VAL A 83 4.92 2.32 0.02
CA VAL A 83 4.01 3.44 0.21
C VAL A 83 4.18 4.37 -0.97
N THR A 84 3.07 4.80 -1.55
CA THR A 84 3.09 5.80 -2.61
C THR A 84 2.44 7.08 -2.11
N LYS A 85 2.66 8.16 -2.83
CA LYS A 85 2.07 9.45 -2.49
C LYS A 85 0.97 9.75 -3.51
N VAL A 86 -0.23 10.05 -3.01
CA VAL A 86 -1.35 10.44 -3.86
C VAL A 86 -1.86 11.81 -3.43
N GLU A 87 -1.95 12.73 -4.37
CA GLU A 87 -2.53 14.04 -4.13
C GLU A 87 -3.96 14.05 -4.62
N ARG A 88 -4.86 14.50 -3.76
CA ARG A 88 -6.28 14.64 -4.08
C ARG A 88 -6.69 16.09 -3.92
N THR A 89 -7.52 16.54 -4.85
CA THR A 89 -8.13 17.87 -4.76
C THR A 89 -9.63 17.69 -4.65
N VAL A 90 -10.20 18.18 -3.55
CA VAL A 90 -11.65 18.18 -3.34
C VAL A 90 -12.06 19.63 -3.13
N GLY A 91 -12.74 20.19 -4.12
CA GLY A 91 -13.06 21.62 -4.11
C GLY A 91 -11.78 22.47 -4.13
N ASN A 92 -11.61 23.34 -3.14
CA ASN A 92 -10.43 24.18 -3.01
C ASN A 92 -9.37 23.59 -2.08
N ASN A 93 -9.62 22.41 -1.54
CA ASN A 93 -8.72 21.78 -0.59
C ASN A 93 -7.88 20.70 -1.26
N LYS A 94 -6.59 20.69 -0.91
CA LYS A 94 -5.68 19.64 -1.37
C LYS A 94 -5.38 18.70 -0.21
N TYR A 95 -5.47 17.42 -0.49
CA TYR A 95 -5.16 16.36 0.48
C TYR A 95 -4.04 15.50 -0.08
N ILE A 96 -3.16 15.06 0.81
CA ILE A 96 -2.07 14.15 0.46
C ILE A 96 -2.27 12.88 1.25
N ASP A 97 -2.41 11.74 0.54
CA ASP A 97 -2.52 10.43 1.13
C ASP A 97 -1.27 9.60 0.84
N TYR A 98 -1.00 8.68 1.73
CA TYR A 98 0.12 7.75 1.58
C TYR A 98 -0.39 6.31 1.64
N PRO A 99 -1.12 5.84 0.61
CA PRO A 99 -1.62 4.48 0.61
C PRO A 99 -0.52 3.47 0.44
N ILE A 100 -0.73 2.31 1.03
CA ILE A 100 0.16 1.17 0.86
C ILE A 100 -0.19 0.50 -0.45
N VAL A 101 0.83 0.19 -1.23
CA VAL A 101 0.68 -0.49 -2.51
C VAL A 101 1.60 -1.70 -2.54
N TYR A 102 1.26 -2.64 -3.40
CA TYR A 102 1.93 -3.93 -3.45
C TYR A 102 2.44 -4.21 -4.86
N ALA A 103 3.56 -4.90 -4.93
CA ALA A 103 4.00 -5.54 -6.16
C ALA A 103 3.61 -7.01 -6.07
N VAL A 104 2.91 -7.51 -7.07
CA VAL A 104 2.41 -8.87 -7.09
C VAL A 104 2.96 -9.58 -8.32
N THR A 105 3.66 -10.68 -8.10
CA THR A 105 4.16 -11.52 -9.18
C THR A 105 3.15 -12.62 -9.47
N HIS A 106 2.75 -12.73 -10.71
CA HIS A 106 1.78 -13.72 -11.18
C HIS A 106 2.25 -14.35 -12.50
N ALA A 107 1.45 -15.25 -13.05
CA ALA A 107 1.85 -16.03 -14.22
C ALA A 107 2.25 -15.18 -15.44
N LYS A 108 1.70 -13.98 -15.57
CA LYS A 108 1.96 -13.09 -16.71
C LYS A 108 3.05 -12.05 -16.45
N GLY A 109 3.65 -12.03 -15.26
CA GLY A 109 4.69 -11.08 -14.91
C GLY A 109 4.46 -10.45 -13.56
N VAL A 110 4.79 -9.16 -13.43
CA VAL A 110 4.67 -8.43 -12.18
C VAL A 110 3.75 -7.23 -12.37
N SER A 111 2.78 -7.10 -11.47
CA SER A 111 1.93 -5.90 -11.40
C SER A 111 2.42 -5.02 -10.26
N TYR A 112 2.67 -3.75 -10.56
CA TYR A 112 3.16 -2.78 -9.58
C TYR A 112 2.05 -1.86 -9.11
N ASN A 113 2.24 -1.27 -7.96
CA ASN A 113 1.32 -0.28 -7.39
C ASN A 113 -0.12 -0.79 -7.27
N VAL A 114 -0.26 -2.05 -6.86
CA VAL A 114 -1.57 -2.67 -6.69
C VAL A 114 -2.17 -2.23 -5.36
N SER A 115 -3.39 -1.72 -5.39
CA SER A 115 -4.11 -1.29 -4.19
C SER A 115 -4.60 -2.47 -3.36
N GLU A 116 -4.68 -2.29 -2.05
CA GLU A 116 -5.20 -3.33 -1.16
C GLU A 116 -6.60 -3.81 -1.53
N CYS A 117 -7.45 -2.90 -2.01
CA CYS A 117 -8.83 -3.25 -2.35
C CYS A 117 -8.93 -4.23 -3.52
N LYS A 118 -7.88 -4.38 -4.31
CA LYS A 118 -7.83 -5.32 -5.43
C LYS A 118 -7.25 -6.67 -5.06
N LEU A 119 -6.84 -6.81 -3.80
CA LEU A 119 -6.19 -8.03 -3.31
C LEU A 119 -7.04 -8.67 -2.24
N GLY A 120 -6.96 -9.97 -2.14
CA GLY A 120 -7.59 -10.72 -1.07
C GLY A 120 -6.80 -11.99 -0.77
N SER A 121 -7.00 -12.54 0.41
CA SER A 121 -6.37 -13.79 0.76
C SER A 121 -7.03 -14.92 -0.03
N VAL A 122 -6.25 -15.95 -0.34
CA VAL A 122 -6.78 -17.12 -1.04
C VAL A 122 -7.88 -17.79 -0.22
N SER A 123 -7.73 -17.80 1.10
CA SER A 123 -8.75 -18.34 2.00
C SER A 123 -10.08 -17.59 1.90
N GLU A 124 -10.04 -16.27 1.85
CA GLU A 124 -11.24 -15.45 1.68
C GLU A 124 -11.92 -15.73 0.34
N HIS A 125 -11.12 -15.85 -0.70
CA HIS A 125 -11.66 -16.12 -2.04
C HIS A 125 -12.36 -17.48 -2.08
N ILE A 126 -11.75 -18.51 -1.53
CA ILE A 126 -12.34 -19.85 -1.46
C ILE A 126 -13.66 -19.81 -0.69
N LEU A 127 -13.68 -19.09 0.42
CA LEU A 127 -14.89 -18.98 1.24
C LEU A 127 -16.02 -18.30 0.47
N LYS A 128 -15.72 -17.20 -0.22
CA LYS A 128 -16.69 -16.49 -1.05
C LYS A 128 -17.28 -17.39 -2.14
N GLU A 129 -16.45 -18.17 -2.80
CA GLU A 129 -16.89 -19.08 -3.85
C GLU A 129 -17.80 -20.19 -3.30
N ARG A 130 -17.53 -20.65 -2.09
CA ARG A 130 -18.37 -21.68 -1.46
C ARG A 130 -19.73 -21.16 -0.98
N LEU A 131 -19.81 -19.86 -0.71
CA LEU A 131 -21.05 -19.24 -0.23
C LEU A 131 -21.98 -18.76 -1.34
N LYS A 132 -21.54 -18.88 -2.57
CA LYS A 132 -22.38 -18.55 -3.71
C LYS A 132 -23.43 -19.61 -4.03
#